data_eeb9a13b8884adbed1eb1db48f668f74
#
_entry.id   eeb9a13b8884adbed1eb1db48f668f74
#
_cell.length_a   1.000
_cell.length_b   1.000
_cell.length_c   1.000
_cell.angle_alpha   90.00
_cell.angle_beta   90.00
_cell.angle_gamma   90.00
#
_symmetry.space_group_name_H-M   'P 1'
#
loop_
_entity.id
_entity.type
_entity.pdbx_description
1 polymer ?
#
loop_
_entity_poly.entity_id
_entity_poly.type
_entity_poly.pdbx_seq_one_letter_code
_entity_poly.pdbx_strand_id
1 'polypeptide(L)'
;DEKKLKKFVTKYNETVKAEYVSVEPDLMVSMEKHSAPEKVLDEKTQKHLVNALYAIPHGVIKMSNDIPGLVETSTNLAVVETAGKNINIVTSQRSPVYSQNVDITNMVTAVLKLAGSEITYGDGYPGWAPDINSDILKVFKSTFTKMYGKEPEVTAIHAGLECGIIKEKYPDMDMISFGPTMRDVHSPAEKLQISTV
;
A
#
# COMPACT_ATOMS: atom_id res chain seq x y z
N ASP A 1 -6.02 -33.23 -9.00
CA ASP A 1 -5.61 -34.34 -8.15
C ASP A 1 -5.41 -33.84 -6.72
N GLU A 2 -6.37 -34.17 -5.83
CA GLU A 2 -6.41 -33.73 -4.43
C GLU A 2 -5.13 -34.14 -3.66
N LYS A 3 -4.61 -35.34 -3.90
CA LYS A 3 -3.42 -35.83 -3.20
C LYS A 3 -2.16 -35.02 -3.55
N LYS A 4 -2.02 -34.64 -4.81
CA LYS A 4 -0.90 -33.77 -5.25
C LYS A 4 -1.02 -32.37 -4.64
N LEU A 5 -2.23 -31.81 -4.61
CA LEU A 5 -2.47 -30.49 -4.04
C LEU A 5 -2.19 -30.48 -2.53
N LYS A 6 -2.68 -31.50 -1.79
CA LYS A 6 -2.36 -31.63 -0.35
C LYS A 6 -0.86 -31.67 -0.09
N LYS A 7 -0.13 -32.48 -0.85
CA LYS A 7 1.34 -32.56 -0.73
C LYS A 7 2.02 -31.23 -1.00
N PHE A 8 1.54 -30.51 -2.03
CA PHE A 8 2.05 -29.17 -2.36
C PHE A 8 1.80 -28.19 -1.22
N VAL A 9 0.56 -28.08 -0.72
CA VAL A 9 0.19 -27.16 0.37
C VAL A 9 0.98 -27.46 1.66
N THR A 10 1.13 -28.74 2.01
CA THR A 10 1.94 -29.12 3.18
C THR A 10 3.38 -28.63 3.05
N LYS A 11 4.03 -28.91 1.91
CA LYS A 11 5.40 -28.45 1.66
C LYS A 11 5.52 -26.92 1.62
N TYR A 12 4.57 -26.25 0.99
CA TYR A 12 4.54 -24.78 0.93
C TYR A 12 4.38 -24.18 2.32
N ASN A 13 3.47 -24.73 3.14
CA ASN A 13 3.30 -24.29 4.53
C ASN A 13 4.58 -24.44 5.36
N GLU A 14 5.32 -25.53 5.21
CA GLU A 14 6.63 -25.72 5.88
C GLU A 14 7.63 -24.64 5.45
N THR A 15 7.69 -24.34 4.15
CA THR A 15 8.59 -23.33 3.59
C THR A 15 8.27 -21.94 4.14
N VAL A 16 7.02 -21.48 4.04
CA VAL A 16 6.65 -20.12 4.48
C VAL A 16 6.74 -19.97 6.00
N LYS A 17 6.44 -21.00 6.77
CA LYS A 17 6.67 -20.98 8.22
C LYS A 17 8.15 -20.79 8.59
N ALA A 18 9.05 -21.45 7.89
CA ALA A 18 10.48 -21.29 8.13
C ALA A 18 10.98 -19.89 7.74
N GLU A 19 10.48 -19.34 6.64
CA GLU A 19 10.86 -18.01 6.16
C GLU A 19 10.36 -16.86 7.06
N TYR A 20 9.15 -17.00 7.61
CA TYR A 20 8.48 -15.92 8.34
C TYR A 20 8.44 -16.10 9.86
N VAL A 21 9.10 -17.12 10.41
CA VAL A 21 9.04 -17.47 11.84
C VAL A 21 9.38 -16.31 12.78
N SER A 22 10.25 -15.37 12.35
CA SER A 22 10.67 -14.24 13.18
C SER A 22 9.65 -13.09 13.24
N VAL A 23 8.75 -13.00 12.27
CA VAL A 23 7.77 -11.90 12.14
C VAL A 23 6.32 -12.39 12.25
N GLU A 24 6.06 -13.63 11.84
CA GLU A 24 4.73 -14.25 11.82
C GLU A 24 4.82 -15.72 12.31
N PRO A 25 5.09 -15.96 13.60
CA PRO A 25 5.30 -17.32 14.14
C PRO A 25 4.10 -18.25 13.98
N ASP A 26 2.90 -17.68 13.92
CA ASP A 26 1.63 -18.43 13.79
C ASP A 26 1.14 -18.56 12.34
N LEU A 27 1.95 -18.12 11.36
CA LEU A 27 1.61 -18.23 9.95
C LEU A 27 1.30 -19.67 9.56
N MET A 28 0.14 -19.89 8.96
CA MET A 28 -0.31 -21.20 8.52
C MET A 28 -1.00 -21.11 7.16
N VAL A 29 -0.59 -21.98 6.24
CA VAL A 29 -1.28 -22.20 4.97
C VAL A 29 -1.95 -23.57 5.02
N SER A 30 -3.28 -23.58 4.89
CA SER A 30 -4.10 -24.78 4.89
C SER A 30 -5.00 -24.84 3.66
N MET A 31 -5.58 -25.99 3.42
CA MET A 31 -6.63 -26.16 2.41
C MET A 31 -7.79 -26.97 3.00
N GLU A 32 -8.99 -26.57 2.62
CA GLU A 32 -10.21 -27.27 2.98
C GLU A 32 -10.96 -27.74 1.72
N LYS A 33 -11.68 -28.83 1.87
CA LYS A 33 -12.53 -29.33 0.79
C LYS A 33 -13.83 -28.53 0.79
N HIS A 34 -14.18 -27.99 -0.37
CA HIS A 34 -15.43 -27.29 -0.59
C HIS A 34 -16.27 -27.98 -1.69
N SER A 35 -17.53 -27.58 -1.82
CA SER A 35 -18.38 -28.01 -2.95
C SER A 35 -17.77 -27.53 -4.27
N ALA A 36 -17.96 -28.33 -5.32
CA ALA A 36 -17.51 -27.93 -6.65
C ALA A 36 -18.26 -26.66 -7.11
N PRO A 37 -17.57 -25.66 -7.66
CA PRO A 37 -18.21 -24.50 -8.21
C PRO A 37 -19.00 -24.87 -9.50
N GLU A 38 -20.07 -24.15 -9.77
CA GLU A 38 -20.86 -24.34 -11.00
C GLU A 38 -20.09 -23.94 -12.26
N LYS A 39 -19.16 -23.00 -12.12
CA LYS A 39 -18.35 -22.45 -13.24
C LYS A 39 -16.90 -22.32 -12.80
N VAL A 40 -16.01 -22.47 -13.75
CA VAL A 40 -14.58 -22.22 -13.61
C VAL A 40 -14.11 -21.33 -14.76
N LEU A 41 -12.93 -20.76 -14.61
CA LEU A 41 -12.27 -20.01 -15.68
C LEU A 41 -11.88 -20.98 -16.81
N ASP A 42 -11.98 -20.53 -18.06
CA ASP A 42 -11.35 -21.25 -19.16
C ASP A 42 -9.81 -21.23 -19.01
N GLU A 43 -9.13 -22.18 -19.64
CA GLU A 43 -7.70 -22.38 -19.48
C GLU A 43 -6.88 -21.14 -19.89
N LYS A 44 -7.30 -20.42 -20.94
CA LYS A 44 -6.61 -19.22 -21.41
C LYS A 44 -6.71 -18.10 -20.39
N THR A 45 -7.92 -17.80 -19.94
CA THR A 45 -8.17 -16.77 -18.92
C THR A 45 -7.46 -17.11 -17.61
N GLN A 46 -7.53 -18.37 -17.15
CA GLN A 46 -6.82 -18.81 -15.96
C GLN A 46 -5.31 -18.59 -16.08
N LYS A 47 -4.71 -18.98 -17.21
CA LYS A 47 -3.27 -18.82 -17.45
C LYS A 47 -2.87 -17.35 -17.46
N HIS A 48 -3.62 -16.50 -18.14
CA HIS A 48 -3.34 -15.07 -18.20
C HIS A 48 -3.47 -14.43 -16.82
N LEU A 49 -4.53 -14.74 -16.08
CA LEU A 49 -4.75 -14.24 -14.72
C LEU A 49 -3.61 -14.63 -13.78
N VAL A 50 -3.29 -15.93 -13.71
CA VAL A 50 -2.23 -16.42 -12.80
C VAL A 50 -0.87 -15.78 -13.14
N ASN A 51 -0.53 -15.67 -14.43
CA ASN A 51 0.71 -15.03 -14.86
C ASN A 51 0.72 -13.53 -14.52
N ALA A 52 -0.41 -12.84 -14.71
CA ALA A 52 -0.53 -11.42 -14.37
C ALA A 52 -0.38 -11.20 -12.85
N LEU A 53 -1.08 -11.98 -12.04
CA LEU A 53 -1.00 -11.88 -10.57
C LEU A 53 0.40 -12.20 -10.04
N TYR A 54 1.13 -13.09 -10.70
CA TYR A 54 2.50 -13.43 -10.33
C TYR A 54 3.51 -12.37 -10.76
N ALA A 55 3.30 -11.73 -11.91
CA ALA A 55 4.24 -10.77 -12.50
C ALA A 55 3.99 -9.31 -12.09
N ILE A 56 2.79 -9.00 -11.60
CA ILE A 56 2.42 -7.63 -11.26
C ILE A 56 3.27 -7.11 -10.08
N PRO A 57 3.85 -5.90 -10.18
CA PRO A 57 4.55 -5.31 -9.05
C PRO A 57 3.63 -5.17 -7.83
N HIS A 58 4.14 -5.51 -6.65
CA HIS A 58 3.41 -5.39 -5.39
C HIS A 58 4.36 -5.07 -4.24
N GLY A 59 3.91 -4.19 -3.32
CA GLY A 59 4.67 -3.78 -2.15
C GLY A 59 5.51 -2.52 -2.37
N VAL A 60 6.60 -2.42 -1.63
CA VAL A 60 7.54 -1.30 -1.72
C VAL A 60 8.36 -1.42 -3.00
N ILE A 61 8.32 -0.37 -3.82
CA ILE A 61 9.09 -0.28 -5.05
C ILE A 61 10.37 0.53 -4.83
N LYS A 62 10.26 1.62 -4.05
CA LYS A 62 11.41 2.49 -3.79
C LYS A 62 11.31 3.11 -2.40
N MET A 63 12.44 3.18 -1.72
CA MET A 63 12.61 3.94 -0.48
C MET A 63 13.06 5.36 -0.81
N SER A 64 12.72 6.31 0.07
CA SER A 64 13.21 7.69 -0.03
C SER A 64 14.73 7.74 0.09
N ASN A 65 15.36 8.53 -0.78
CA ASN A 65 16.78 8.81 -0.66
C ASN A 65 17.08 9.88 0.39
N ASP A 66 16.10 10.72 0.71
CA ASP A 66 16.26 11.90 1.56
C ASP A 66 15.89 11.62 3.02
N ILE A 67 14.97 10.67 3.23
CA ILE A 67 14.46 10.34 4.58
C ILE A 67 14.62 8.84 4.82
N PRO A 68 15.60 8.44 5.63
CA PRO A 68 15.82 7.02 5.94
C PRO A 68 14.57 6.35 6.53
N GLY A 69 14.25 5.16 6.05
CA GLY A 69 13.10 4.38 6.52
C GLY A 69 11.75 4.77 5.92
N LEU A 70 11.66 5.88 5.18
CA LEU A 70 10.43 6.27 4.51
C LEU A 70 10.28 5.55 3.17
N VAL A 71 9.11 4.95 2.94
CA VAL A 71 8.71 4.44 1.62
C VAL A 71 8.38 5.64 0.72
N GLU A 72 9.02 5.72 -0.45
CA GLU A 72 8.71 6.74 -1.46
C GLU A 72 7.65 6.25 -2.44
N THR A 73 7.85 5.07 -3.02
CA THR A 73 6.95 4.53 -4.04
C THR A 73 6.50 3.12 -3.67
N SER A 74 5.22 2.88 -3.74
CA SER A 74 4.64 1.56 -3.50
C SER A 74 3.47 1.29 -4.43
N THR A 75 3.14 0.02 -4.57
CA THR A 75 1.92 -0.43 -5.26
C THR A 75 1.25 -1.55 -4.47
N ASN A 76 -0.06 -1.58 -4.50
CA ASN A 76 -0.87 -2.58 -3.84
C ASN A 76 -1.81 -3.26 -4.85
N LEU A 77 -1.71 -4.57 -4.96
CA LEU A 77 -2.74 -5.42 -5.56
C LEU A 77 -3.84 -5.59 -4.51
N ALA A 78 -4.84 -4.72 -4.56
CA ALA A 78 -5.79 -4.55 -3.46
C ALA A 78 -6.96 -5.54 -3.51
N VAL A 79 -7.52 -5.78 -4.71
CA VAL A 79 -8.69 -6.64 -4.88
C VAL A 79 -8.54 -7.49 -6.14
N VAL A 80 -8.90 -8.76 -6.03
CA VAL A 80 -9.14 -9.66 -7.15
C VAL A 80 -10.47 -10.35 -6.89
N GLU A 81 -11.47 -10.07 -7.71
CA GLU A 81 -12.81 -10.61 -7.50
C GLU A 81 -13.49 -11.01 -8.83
N THR A 82 -14.41 -11.95 -8.74
CA THR A 82 -15.28 -12.31 -9.88
C THR A 82 -16.54 -11.47 -9.84
N ALA A 83 -16.79 -10.69 -10.91
CA ALA A 83 -17.97 -9.86 -11.08
C ALA A 83 -18.75 -10.32 -12.33
N GLY A 84 -19.73 -11.16 -12.13
CA GLY A 84 -20.53 -11.75 -13.23
C GLY A 84 -19.69 -12.63 -14.16
N LYS A 85 -19.39 -12.13 -15.36
CA LYS A 85 -18.52 -12.81 -16.35
C LYS A 85 -17.09 -12.28 -16.38
N ASN A 86 -16.80 -11.26 -15.58
CA ASN A 86 -15.52 -10.59 -15.57
C ASN A 86 -14.76 -10.89 -14.28
N ILE A 87 -13.45 -10.67 -14.32
CA ILE A 87 -12.60 -10.62 -13.14
C ILE A 87 -12.13 -9.18 -13.00
N ASN A 88 -12.48 -8.57 -11.88
CA ASN A 88 -12.02 -7.23 -11.53
C ASN A 88 -10.74 -7.33 -10.74
N ILE A 89 -9.75 -6.55 -11.14
CA ILE A 89 -8.49 -6.39 -10.43
C ILE A 89 -8.37 -4.91 -10.08
N VAL A 90 -8.27 -4.60 -8.78
CA VAL A 90 -8.07 -3.24 -8.30
C VAL A 90 -6.65 -3.13 -7.76
N THR A 91 -5.94 -2.13 -8.22
CA THR A 91 -4.59 -1.80 -7.76
C THR A 91 -4.53 -0.35 -7.33
N SER A 92 -3.64 -0.03 -6.40
CA SER A 92 -3.42 1.33 -5.91
C SER A 92 -1.92 1.62 -5.91
N GLN A 93 -1.51 2.70 -6.56
CA GLN A 93 -0.13 3.16 -6.62
C GLN A 93 0.01 4.43 -5.79
N ARG A 94 1.13 4.57 -5.08
CA ARG A 94 1.42 5.74 -4.26
C ARG A 94 2.86 6.18 -4.46
N SER A 95 3.05 7.46 -4.72
CA SER A 95 4.35 8.14 -4.65
C SER A 95 4.13 9.66 -4.49
N PRO A 96 4.90 10.35 -3.65
CA PRO A 96 4.93 11.81 -3.62
C PRO A 96 5.67 12.38 -4.85
N VAL A 97 6.42 11.55 -5.58
CA VAL A 97 7.16 11.94 -6.78
C VAL A 97 6.33 11.57 -8.00
N TYR A 98 5.83 12.56 -8.73
CA TYR A 98 4.93 12.38 -9.88
C TYR A 98 5.48 11.39 -10.92
N SER A 99 6.73 11.55 -11.34
CA SER A 99 7.36 10.66 -12.33
C SER A 99 7.42 9.20 -11.88
N GLN A 100 7.65 8.96 -10.60
CA GLN A 100 7.66 7.62 -10.01
C GLN A 100 6.26 7.02 -9.94
N ASN A 101 5.25 7.86 -9.66
CA ASN A 101 3.85 7.41 -9.68
C ASN A 101 3.43 7.00 -11.09
N VAL A 102 3.79 7.80 -12.09
CA VAL A 102 3.55 7.47 -13.50
C VAL A 102 4.26 6.18 -13.91
N ASP A 103 5.51 6.00 -13.51
CA ASP A 103 6.30 4.83 -13.87
C ASP A 103 5.69 3.54 -13.29
N ILE A 104 5.41 3.50 -11.99
CA ILE A 104 4.79 2.32 -11.37
C ILE A 104 3.38 2.03 -11.93
N THR A 105 2.62 3.06 -12.26
CA THR A 105 1.32 2.91 -12.92
C THR A 105 1.48 2.28 -14.29
N ASN A 106 2.48 2.69 -15.06
CA ASN A 106 2.79 2.12 -16.37
C ASN A 106 3.25 0.66 -16.26
N MET A 107 4.06 0.30 -15.26
CA MET A 107 4.49 -1.08 -15.03
C MET A 107 3.27 -2.00 -14.77
N VAL A 108 2.39 -1.61 -13.85
CA VAL A 108 1.15 -2.34 -13.55
C VAL A 108 0.27 -2.46 -14.79
N THR A 109 0.06 -1.36 -15.48
CA THR A 109 -0.74 -1.29 -16.73
C THR A 109 -0.17 -2.23 -17.80
N ALA A 110 1.14 -2.26 -17.99
CA ALA A 110 1.78 -3.12 -18.98
C ALA A 110 1.51 -4.60 -18.72
N VAL A 111 1.67 -5.05 -17.46
CA VAL A 111 1.38 -6.44 -17.08
C VAL A 111 -0.07 -6.81 -17.34
N LEU A 112 -1.02 -5.96 -16.91
CA LEU A 112 -2.44 -6.22 -17.08
C LEU A 112 -2.86 -6.19 -18.56
N LYS A 113 -2.31 -5.30 -19.38
CA LYS A 113 -2.52 -5.30 -20.84
C LYS A 113 -1.99 -6.56 -21.51
N LEU A 114 -0.82 -7.05 -21.12
CA LEU A 114 -0.28 -8.33 -21.62
C LEU A 114 -1.19 -9.52 -21.27
N ALA A 115 -1.91 -9.44 -20.16
CA ALA A 115 -2.95 -10.41 -19.79
C ALA A 115 -4.27 -10.25 -20.54
N GLY A 116 -4.41 -9.20 -21.38
CA GLY A 116 -5.62 -8.92 -22.15
C GLY A 116 -6.71 -8.17 -21.39
N SER A 117 -6.33 -7.45 -20.30
CA SER A 117 -7.28 -6.69 -19.50
C SER A 117 -7.59 -5.33 -20.13
N GLU A 118 -8.82 -4.86 -19.93
CA GLU A 118 -9.23 -3.47 -20.11
C GLU A 118 -8.82 -2.68 -18.87
N ILE A 119 -8.29 -1.47 -19.06
CA ILE A 119 -7.76 -0.64 -17.97
C ILE A 119 -8.59 0.63 -17.85
N THR A 120 -9.03 0.90 -16.63
CA THR A 120 -9.61 2.18 -16.24
C THR A 120 -8.77 2.79 -15.13
N TYR A 121 -8.60 4.10 -15.19
CA TYR A 121 -7.90 4.85 -14.14
C TYR A 121 -8.93 5.61 -13.32
N GLY A 122 -8.83 5.50 -12.01
CA GLY A 122 -9.61 6.31 -11.09
C GLY A 122 -8.94 7.67 -10.85
N ASP A 123 -9.74 8.61 -10.37
CA ASP A 123 -9.25 9.89 -9.88
C ASP A 123 -8.44 9.64 -8.60
N GLY A 124 -7.15 9.89 -8.66
CA GLY A 124 -6.27 9.86 -7.50
C GLY A 124 -6.26 11.21 -6.78
N TYR A 125 -5.50 11.29 -5.71
CA TYR A 125 -5.14 12.58 -5.13
C TYR A 125 -3.60 12.70 -5.10
N PRO A 126 -3.09 13.94 -5.19
CA PRO A 126 -1.66 14.19 -5.30
C PRO A 126 -0.93 13.77 -4.03
N GLY A 127 0.29 13.27 -4.19
CA GLY A 127 1.22 13.06 -3.10
C GLY A 127 1.68 14.42 -2.54
N TRP A 128 2.08 14.42 -1.27
CA TRP A 128 2.70 15.57 -0.64
C TRP A 128 4.14 15.23 -0.26
N ALA A 129 5.09 15.81 -1.02
CA ALA A 129 6.50 15.67 -0.71
C ALA A 129 6.84 16.51 0.53
N PRO A 130 7.48 15.92 1.55
CA PRO A 130 7.87 16.66 2.74
C PRO A 130 8.97 17.69 2.41
N ASP A 131 8.84 18.89 2.97
CA ASP A 131 9.88 19.92 2.94
C ASP A 131 10.53 20.03 4.33
N ILE A 132 11.72 19.46 4.47
CA ILE A 132 12.49 19.50 5.73
C ILE A 132 13.06 20.90 6.05
N ASN A 133 13.06 21.81 5.07
CA ASN A 133 13.53 23.18 5.23
C ASN A 133 12.41 24.20 5.46
N SER A 134 11.18 23.74 5.54
CA SER A 134 9.98 24.54 5.77
C SER A 134 10.13 25.50 6.93
N ASP A 135 9.75 26.77 6.73
CA ASP A 135 9.83 27.79 7.78
C ASP A 135 8.75 27.60 8.84
N ILE A 136 7.54 27.14 8.45
CA ILE A 136 6.48 26.83 9.43
C ILE A 136 6.89 25.63 10.30
N LEU A 137 7.63 24.68 9.77
CA LEU A 137 8.17 23.57 10.56
C LEU A 137 9.16 24.06 11.62
N LYS A 138 10.04 25.02 11.29
CA LYS A 138 10.99 25.63 12.26
C LYS A 138 10.23 26.35 13.38
N VAL A 139 9.22 27.14 13.01
CA VAL A 139 8.37 27.86 13.98
C VAL A 139 7.64 26.86 14.89
N PHE A 140 7.04 25.83 14.31
CA PHE A 140 6.34 24.78 15.06
C PHE A 140 7.29 24.09 16.06
N LYS A 141 8.47 23.61 15.63
CA LYS A 141 9.46 22.97 16.50
C LYS A 141 9.83 23.85 17.67
N SER A 142 10.14 25.12 17.43
CA SER A 142 10.52 26.06 18.49
C SER A 142 9.38 26.32 19.48
N THR A 143 8.16 26.45 19.00
CA THR A 143 6.98 26.66 19.83
C THR A 143 6.65 25.43 20.66
N PHE A 144 6.65 24.25 20.03
CA PHE A 144 6.42 22.98 20.72
C PHE A 144 7.45 22.74 21.83
N THR A 145 8.73 22.98 21.54
CA THR A 145 9.80 22.82 22.53
C THR A 145 9.62 23.78 23.73
N LYS A 146 9.20 25.02 23.48
CA LYS A 146 8.89 25.98 24.55
C LYS A 146 7.71 25.54 25.42
N MET A 147 6.68 24.95 24.81
CA MET A 147 5.46 24.53 25.52
C MET A 147 5.65 23.24 26.31
N TYR A 148 6.36 22.27 25.74
CA TYR A 148 6.46 20.92 26.30
C TYR A 148 7.83 20.52 26.86
N GLY A 149 8.84 21.37 26.72
CA GLY A 149 10.19 21.11 27.21
C GLY A 149 10.96 20.02 26.45
N LYS A 150 10.45 19.56 25.31
CA LYS A 150 11.07 18.53 24.45
C LYS A 150 10.81 18.85 22.99
N GLU A 151 11.70 18.41 22.11
CA GLU A 151 11.48 18.53 20.67
C GLU A 151 10.35 17.61 20.19
N PRO A 152 9.55 18.04 19.20
CA PRO A 152 8.60 17.16 18.54
C PRO A 152 9.35 16.16 17.65
N GLU A 153 8.80 14.97 17.52
CA GLU A 153 9.24 14.04 16.50
C GLU A 153 8.72 14.51 15.12
N VAL A 154 9.65 14.69 14.18
CA VAL A 154 9.32 15.07 12.80
C VAL A 154 9.47 13.85 11.91
N THR A 155 8.36 13.39 11.39
CA THR A 155 8.30 12.22 10.52
C THR A 155 7.61 12.56 9.21
N ALA A 156 7.85 11.74 8.20
CA ALA A 156 7.05 11.72 7.00
C ALA A 156 6.35 10.36 6.90
N ILE A 157 5.13 10.35 6.39
CA ILE A 157 4.35 9.13 6.23
C ILE A 157 4.06 8.86 4.75
N HIS A 158 4.03 7.60 4.38
CA HIS A 158 3.66 7.16 3.04
C HIS A 158 2.12 7.05 2.92
N ALA A 159 1.45 8.18 3.07
CA ALA A 159 -0.01 8.28 3.00
C ALA A 159 -0.43 9.55 2.26
N GLY A 160 -1.66 9.55 1.74
CA GLY A 160 -2.29 10.76 1.26
C GLY A 160 -2.74 11.62 2.43
N LEU A 161 -2.38 12.89 2.38
CA LEU A 161 -2.83 13.91 3.33
C LEU A 161 -3.52 15.05 2.57
N GLU A 162 -4.41 15.75 3.23
CA GLU A 162 -5.11 16.93 2.69
C GLU A 162 -4.13 17.99 2.21
N CYS A 163 -2.96 18.08 2.84
CA CYS A 163 -1.87 18.96 2.41
C CYS A 163 -1.44 18.71 0.96
N GLY A 164 -1.53 17.48 0.44
CA GLY A 164 -1.25 17.20 -0.96
C GLY A 164 -2.25 17.90 -1.90
N ILE A 165 -3.53 17.83 -1.57
CA ILE A 165 -4.61 18.47 -2.34
C ILE A 165 -4.49 20.00 -2.30
N ILE A 166 -4.14 20.55 -1.13
CA ILE A 166 -3.94 21.99 -0.96
C ILE A 166 -2.70 22.43 -1.74
N LYS A 167 -1.60 21.69 -1.67
CA LYS A 167 -0.33 22.00 -2.35
C LYS A 167 -0.48 22.00 -3.87
N GLU A 168 -1.32 21.15 -4.42
CA GLU A 168 -1.62 21.14 -5.86
C GLU A 168 -2.24 22.47 -6.33
N LYS A 169 -3.14 23.03 -5.50
CA LYS A 169 -3.80 24.32 -5.80
C LYS A 169 -2.98 25.55 -5.44
N TYR A 170 -2.15 25.43 -4.41
CA TYR A 170 -1.32 26.50 -3.87
C TYR A 170 0.13 26.02 -3.73
N PRO A 171 0.89 25.95 -4.86
CA PRO A 171 2.23 25.36 -4.88
C PRO A 171 3.24 25.99 -3.94
N ASP A 172 3.09 27.28 -3.65
CA ASP A 172 3.99 28.05 -2.79
C ASP A 172 3.59 28.03 -1.30
N MET A 173 2.47 27.39 -0.96
CA MET A 173 2.03 27.32 0.44
C MET A 173 2.94 26.39 1.25
N ASP A 174 3.52 26.93 2.31
CA ASP A 174 4.27 26.16 3.31
C ASP A 174 3.30 25.54 4.32
N MET A 175 3.43 24.25 4.58
CA MET A 175 2.47 23.50 5.38
C MET A 175 3.14 22.41 6.21
N ILE A 176 2.58 22.16 7.39
CA ILE A 176 2.86 20.99 8.21
C ILE A 176 1.55 20.31 8.60
N SER A 177 1.61 19.02 8.86
CA SER A 177 0.49 18.25 9.43
C SER A 177 0.86 17.79 10.82
N PHE A 178 -0.01 18.03 11.79
CA PHE A 178 0.16 17.54 13.16
C PHE A 178 -1.21 17.32 13.80
N GLY A 179 -1.24 16.53 14.84
CA GLY A 179 -2.48 16.22 15.54
C GLY A 179 -2.25 15.46 16.85
N PRO A 180 -3.32 15.12 17.57
CA PRO A 180 -3.23 14.34 18.79
C PRO A 180 -2.73 12.92 18.51
N THR A 181 -2.23 12.25 19.56
CA THR A 181 -1.80 10.86 19.47
C THR A 181 -3.00 9.95 19.21
N MET A 182 -2.94 9.22 18.12
CA MET A 182 -3.94 8.22 17.73
C MET A 182 -3.31 6.83 17.72
N ARG A 183 -4.12 5.82 18.01
CA ARG A 183 -3.75 4.41 17.93
C ARG A 183 -4.83 3.62 17.22
N ASP A 184 -4.43 2.51 16.61
CA ASP A 184 -5.32 1.57 15.92
C ASP A 184 -6.17 2.26 14.84
N VAL A 185 -5.61 3.29 14.17
CA VAL A 185 -6.28 4.06 13.12
C VAL A 185 -6.80 3.15 12.00
N HIS A 186 -7.96 3.50 11.44
CA HIS A 186 -8.67 2.71 10.42
C HIS A 186 -9.18 1.35 10.91
N SER A 187 -9.37 1.19 12.22
CA SER A 187 -9.94 -0.02 12.81
C SER A 187 -11.12 0.30 13.74
N PRO A 188 -11.98 -0.68 14.06
CA PRO A 188 -13.03 -0.50 15.07
C PRO A 188 -12.50 -0.19 16.50
N ALA A 189 -11.21 -0.39 16.73
CA ALA A 189 -10.53 -0.13 18.00
C ALA A 189 -9.79 1.23 18.01
N GLU A 190 -10.01 2.09 17.01
CA GLU A 190 -9.38 3.41 16.90
C GLU A 190 -9.57 4.25 18.17
N LYS A 191 -8.49 4.84 18.65
CA LYS A 191 -8.42 5.59 19.89
C LYS A 191 -7.63 6.87 19.70
N LEU A 192 -8.11 7.93 20.37
CA LEU A 192 -7.43 9.22 20.49
C LEU A 192 -7.05 9.46 21.95
N GLN A 193 -5.83 9.88 22.20
CA GLN A 193 -5.36 10.24 23.53
C GLN A 193 -5.76 11.68 23.85
N ILE A 194 -6.80 11.86 24.68
CA ILE A 194 -7.38 13.17 25.03
C ILE A 194 -6.34 14.15 25.59
N SER A 195 -5.36 13.67 26.38
CA SER A 195 -4.33 14.54 26.98
C SER A 195 -3.34 15.13 25.95
N THR A 196 -3.45 14.78 24.67
CA THR A 196 -2.60 15.31 23.60
C THR A 196 -3.36 16.18 22.60
N VAL A 197 -4.62 16.49 22.92
CA VAL A 197 -5.47 17.41 22.14
C VAL A 197 -5.13 18.86 22.47
#